data_05cb2c880c56781e6d28eb1b752566de
#
_entry.id   05cb2c880c56781e6d28eb1b752566de
#
_cell.length_a   1.000
_cell.length_b   1.000
_cell.length_c   1.000
_cell.angle_alpha   90.00
_cell.angle_beta   90.00
_cell.angle_gamma   90.00
#
_symmetry.space_group_name_H-M   'P 1'
#
loop_
_entity.id
_entity.type
_entity.pdbx_description
1 polymer ?
#
loop_
_entity_poly.entity_id
_entity_poly.type
_entity_poly.pdbx_seq_one_letter_code
_entity_poly.pdbx_strand_id
1 'polypeptide(L)'
;HLAESRFRQGEAIETKKTANIIAAKFRHDISRDKDPQLHTHAAILNATFGGNGELRSLDSPALYEHKMLGGALYQSKLASIVKKLGYEVEIQDKATFEIKGVDKGLIKKASKRRMAIIEMQKQQGTSGAITAQYAALATRPEKEELSYQEKQALWRHDFGKKAINKMIVFSNQALKQPTLTQEQIKQQDLEALKAVNSAVRHLSENEAVFKAIDIAREAIVGSLGKCLPHQIKQAINAKIEHAELLHAKTTEIKILNNKPRDVQKRAYTTPELIEKEKLSLKIMREGRNQIEPIVAKDLSLNRGDIFTKGQTKAAIEILTTKDRFINIQGFAGTG
;
A
#
# COMPACT_ATOMS: atom_id res chain seq x y z
N HIS A 1 -1.82 -10.59 -12.21
CA HIS A 1 -3.16 -10.91 -12.69
C HIS A 1 -4.13 -10.96 -11.52
N LEU A 2 -4.92 -9.86 -11.33
CA LEU A 2 -5.82 -9.67 -10.19
C LEU A 2 -7.30 -9.80 -10.59
N ALA A 3 -7.58 -10.05 -11.89
CA ALA A 3 -8.92 -10.24 -12.37
C ALA A 3 -9.43 -11.62 -11.96
N GLU A 4 -10.54 -11.64 -11.26
CA GLU A 4 -11.19 -12.83 -10.71
C GLU A 4 -12.70 -12.76 -10.99
N SER A 5 -13.34 -13.92 -11.04
CA SER A 5 -14.80 -14.05 -11.13
C SER A 5 -15.29 -15.18 -10.24
N ARG A 6 -16.55 -15.07 -9.81
CA ARG A 6 -17.20 -16.09 -8.99
C ARG A 6 -17.91 -17.10 -9.87
N PHE A 7 -17.65 -18.36 -9.59
CA PHE A 7 -18.27 -19.50 -10.25
C PHE A 7 -19.11 -20.28 -9.24
N ARG A 8 -20.38 -20.49 -9.57
CA ARG A 8 -21.26 -21.30 -8.74
C ARG A 8 -21.22 -22.75 -9.21
N GLN A 9 -20.93 -23.68 -8.31
CA GLN A 9 -21.04 -25.12 -8.53
C GLN A 9 -21.98 -25.69 -7.44
N GLY A 10 -23.25 -25.90 -7.79
CA GLY A 10 -24.28 -26.23 -6.81
C GLY A 10 -24.43 -25.12 -5.76
N GLU A 11 -24.27 -25.45 -4.48
CA GLU A 11 -24.32 -24.50 -3.38
C GLU A 11 -22.98 -23.80 -3.11
N ALA A 12 -21.87 -24.28 -3.66
CA ALA A 12 -20.56 -23.71 -3.47
C ALA A 12 -20.29 -22.57 -4.45
N ILE A 13 -19.65 -21.50 -3.96
CA ILE A 13 -19.14 -20.38 -4.77
C ILE A 13 -17.61 -20.44 -4.71
N GLU A 14 -17.00 -20.64 -5.86
CA GLU A 14 -15.56 -20.63 -6.03
C GLU A 14 -15.13 -19.38 -6.79
N THR A 15 -14.07 -18.71 -6.33
CA THR A 15 -13.44 -17.57 -7.03
C THR A 15 -12.29 -18.08 -7.87
N LYS A 16 -12.34 -17.85 -9.19
CA LYS A 16 -11.28 -18.25 -10.14
C LYS A 16 -10.65 -17.03 -10.79
N LYS A 17 -9.34 -17.10 -11.02
CA LYS A 17 -8.61 -16.07 -11.78
C LYS A 17 -8.99 -16.16 -13.24
N THR A 18 -9.38 -15.01 -13.81
CA THR A 18 -9.68 -14.86 -15.23
C THR A 18 -8.53 -14.20 -16.00
N ALA A 19 -7.66 -13.49 -15.28
CA ALA A 19 -6.45 -12.84 -15.79
C ALA A 19 -6.68 -11.83 -16.94
N ASN A 20 -7.90 -11.37 -17.14
CA ASN A 20 -8.24 -10.36 -18.15
C ASN A 20 -9.18 -9.30 -17.56
N ILE A 21 -9.08 -8.08 -18.07
CA ILE A 21 -9.94 -6.95 -17.76
C ILE A 21 -10.29 -6.20 -19.04
N ILE A 22 -11.47 -5.63 -19.10
CA ILE A 22 -11.90 -4.72 -20.17
C ILE A 22 -11.86 -3.31 -19.59
N ALA A 23 -11.08 -2.40 -20.20
CA ALA A 23 -10.94 -1.03 -19.72
C ALA A 23 -10.94 -0.02 -20.87
N ALA A 24 -11.74 1.03 -20.70
CA ALA A 24 -11.67 2.23 -21.54
C ALA A 24 -10.71 3.24 -20.90
N LYS A 25 -9.87 3.89 -21.73
CA LYS A 25 -8.88 4.87 -21.29
C LYS A 25 -9.21 6.25 -21.84
N PHE A 26 -9.32 7.23 -20.95
CA PHE A 26 -9.57 8.62 -21.30
C PHE A 26 -8.42 9.48 -20.80
N ARG A 27 -7.65 10.07 -21.72
CA ARG A 27 -6.54 10.96 -21.38
C ARG A 27 -7.06 12.39 -21.18
N HIS A 28 -6.67 12.99 -20.07
CA HIS A 28 -6.96 14.38 -19.74
C HIS A 28 -5.64 15.13 -19.48
N ASP A 29 -5.61 16.41 -19.78
CA ASP A 29 -4.45 17.30 -19.65
C ASP A 29 -4.66 18.40 -18.59
N ILE A 30 -5.86 18.46 -18.00
CA ILE A 30 -6.27 19.52 -17.09
C ILE A 30 -6.98 18.93 -15.87
N SER A 31 -6.72 19.50 -14.68
CA SER A 31 -7.49 19.22 -13.47
C SER A 31 -8.85 19.96 -13.49
N ARG A 32 -9.73 19.65 -12.52
CA ARG A 32 -10.99 20.40 -12.34
C ARG A 32 -10.77 21.85 -11.95
N ASP A 33 -9.66 22.14 -11.27
CA ASP A 33 -9.26 23.48 -10.89
C ASP A 33 -8.44 24.19 -11.98
N LYS A 34 -8.50 23.63 -13.21
CA LYS A 34 -7.85 24.14 -14.43
C LYS A 34 -6.32 24.16 -14.38
N ASP A 35 -5.71 23.40 -13.46
CA ASP A 35 -4.27 23.23 -13.44
C ASP A 35 -3.79 22.28 -14.57
N PRO A 36 -2.59 22.50 -15.15
CA PRO A 36 -2.01 21.57 -16.10
C PRO A 36 -1.69 20.24 -15.40
N GLN A 37 -2.47 19.21 -15.68
CA GLN A 37 -2.33 17.88 -15.10
C GLN A 37 -2.59 16.80 -16.14
N LEU A 38 -1.53 16.25 -16.69
CA LEU A 38 -1.66 15.10 -17.60
C LEU A 38 -1.98 13.83 -16.81
N HIS A 39 -3.15 13.25 -17.03
CA HIS A 39 -3.58 12.02 -16.37
C HIS A 39 -4.53 11.20 -17.26
N THR A 40 -4.70 9.93 -16.91
CA THR A 40 -5.59 9.02 -17.62
C THR A 40 -6.60 8.41 -16.67
N HIS A 41 -7.87 8.55 -16.97
CA HIS A 41 -8.92 7.76 -16.35
C HIS A 41 -8.98 6.40 -17.03
N ALA A 42 -8.87 5.32 -16.26
CA ALA A 42 -9.11 3.96 -16.72
C ALA A 42 -10.43 3.47 -16.13
N ALA A 43 -11.49 3.47 -16.94
CA ALA A 43 -12.78 2.94 -16.55
C ALA A 43 -12.77 1.42 -16.80
N ILE A 44 -12.68 0.64 -15.72
CA ILE A 44 -12.71 -0.82 -15.77
C ILE A 44 -14.17 -1.26 -15.77
N LEU A 45 -14.58 -2.01 -16.81
CA LEU A 45 -15.89 -2.62 -16.87
C LEU A 45 -16.01 -3.70 -15.80
N ASN A 46 -17.19 -3.81 -15.19
CA ASN A 46 -17.50 -4.89 -14.28
C ASN A 46 -17.74 -6.21 -15.05
N ALA A 47 -16.78 -6.56 -15.92
CA ALA A 47 -16.86 -7.72 -16.78
C ALA A 47 -15.47 -8.33 -17.03
N THR A 48 -15.43 -9.65 -17.11
CA THR A 48 -14.22 -10.43 -17.41
C THR A 48 -14.62 -11.69 -18.18
N PHE A 49 -13.74 -12.23 -18.99
CA PHE A 49 -13.99 -13.50 -19.70
C PHE A 49 -13.53 -14.68 -18.84
N GLY A 50 -14.42 -15.65 -18.63
CA GLY A 50 -14.09 -16.94 -18.05
C GLY A 50 -13.25 -17.83 -18.98
N GLY A 51 -12.79 -18.96 -18.47
CA GLY A 51 -11.92 -19.88 -19.22
C GLY A 51 -12.54 -20.47 -20.49
N ASN A 52 -13.87 -20.51 -20.57
CA ASN A 52 -14.65 -20.95 -21.74
C ASN A 52 -15.09 -19.78 -22.66
N GLY A 53 -14.58 -18.58 -22.45
CA GLY A 53 -14.93 -17.38 -23.21
C GLY A 53 -16.25 -16.71 -22.80
N GLU A 54 -16.94 -17.20 -21.78
CA GLU A 54 -18.18 -16.59 -21.27
C GLU A 54 -17.89 -15.27 -20.55
N LEU A 55 -18.78 -14.30 -20.72
CA LEU A 55 -18.69 -13.01 -20.02
C LEU A 55 -19.28 -13.16 -18.60
N ARG A 56 -18.52 -12.73 -17.60
CA ARG A 56 -18.88 -12.80 -16.18
C ARG A 56 -18.62 -11.49 -15.46
N SER A 57 -19.27 -11.29 -14.34
CA SER A 57 -18.98 -10.14 -13.47
C SER A 57 -17.58 -10.28 -12.86
N LEU A 58 -16.84 -9.18 -12.88
CA LEU A 58 -15.54 -9.07 -12.24
C LEU A 58 -15.70 -9.07 -10.71
N ASP A 59 -14.98 -9.93 -10.02
CA ASP A 59 -14.90 -9.91 -8.55
C ASP A 59 -13.82 -8.91 -8.12
N SER A 60 -14.24 -7.75 -7.67
CA SER A 60 -13.36 -6.58 -7.46
C SER A 60 -12.55 -6.54 -6.15
N PRO A 61 -12.82 -7.33 -5.07
CA PRO A 61 -12.07 -7.24 -3.82
C PRO A 61 -10.55 -7.37 -3.98
N ALA A 62 -10.07 -8.26 -4.86
CA ALA A 62 -8.63 -8.41 -5.15
C ALA A 62 -8.02 -7.13 -5.74
N LEU A 63 -8.74 -6.39 -6.57
CA LEU A 63 -8.28 -5.11 -7.12
C LEU A 63 -8.16 -4.05 -6.03
N TYR A 64 -9.14 -3.97 -5.12
CA TYR A 64 -9.10 -3.04 -3.99
C TYR A 64 -7.98 -3.36 -2.99
N GLU A 65 -7.75 -4.62 -2.70
CA GLU A 65 -6.66 -5.06 -1.83
C GLU A 65 -5.29 -4.64 -2.38
N HIS A 66 -5.13 -4.66 -3.71
CA HIS A 66 -3.88 -4.34 -4.37
C HIS A 66 -3.75 -2.87 -4.82
N LYS A 67 -4.72 -2.00 -4.51
CA LYS A 67 -4.70 -0.60 -4.98
C LYS A 67 -3.46 0.18 -4.57
N MET A 68 -2.96 -0.05 -3.34
CA MET A 68 -1.76 0.64 -2.84
C MET A 68 -0.50 0.18 -3.55
N LEU A 69 -0.37 -1.12 -3.83
CA LEU A 69 0.70 -1.66 -4.66
C LEU A 69 0.60 -1.11 -6.09
N GLY A 70 -0.61 -1.05 -6.66
CA GLY A 70 -0.86 -0.44 -7.97
C GLY A 70 -0.38 1.01 -8.04
N GLY A 71 -0.65 1.80 -7.01
CA GLY A 71 -0.14 3.17 -6.87
C GLY A 71 1.39 3.24 -6.83
N ALA A 72 2.03 2.40 -6.02
CA ALA A 72 3.49 2.33 -5.93
C ALA A 72 4.14 1.92 -7.26
N LEU A 73 3.57 0.91 -7.94
CA LEU A 73 4.01 0.49 -9.28
C LEU A 73 3.91 1.61 -10.31
N TYR A 74 2.79 2.36 -10.29
CA TYR A 74 2.59 3.51 -11.17
C TYR A 74 3.67 4.58 -10.93
N GLN A 75 3.89 4.99 -9.70
CA GLN A 75 4.88 6.00 -9.33
C GLN A 75 6.30 5.57 -9.71
N SER A 76 6.67 4.31 -9.43
CA SER A 76 7.98 3.76 -9.79
C SER A 76 8.19 3.74 -11.30
N LYS A 77 7.17 3.32 -12.07
CA LYS A 77 7.24 3.34 -13.54
C LYS A 77 7.31 4.75 -14.10
N LEU A 78 6.53 5.68 -13.54
CA LEU A 78 6.53 7.08 -13.94
C LEU A 78 7.90 7.72 -13.67
N ALA A 79 8.47 7.53 -12.49
CA ALA A 79 9.82 8.01 -12.14
C ALA A 79 10.88 7.48 -13.11
N SER A 80 10.79 6.19 -13.47
CA SER A 80 11.68 5.59 -14.48
C SER A 80 11.54 6.23 -15.85
N ILE A 81 10.32 6.50 -16.31
CA ILE A 81 10.07 7.16 -17.62
C ILE A 81 10.61 8.58 -17.60
N VAL A 82 10.34 9.33 -16.52
CA VAL A 82 10.83 10.71 -16.34
C VAL A 82 12.36 10.75 -16.36
N LYS A 83 13.03 9.81 -15.70
CA LYS A 83 14.50 9.69 -15.73
C LYS A 83 15.02 9.34 -17.14
N LYS A 84 14.33 8.47 -17.87
CA LYS A 84 14.69 8.14 -19.27
C LYS A 84 14.55 9.34 -20.21
N LEU A 85 13.69 10.30 -19.90
CA LEU A 85 13.58 11.57 -20.61
C LEU A 85 14.66 12.58 -20.20
N GLY A 86 15.62 12.18 -19.34
CA GLY A 86 16.75 13.00 -18.92
C GLY A 86 16.48 13.88 -17.68
N TYR A 87 15.33 13.74 -17.03
CA TYR A 87 15.06 14.49 -15.80
C TYR A 87 15.61 13.77 -14.56
N GLU A 88 16.11 14.51 -13.60
CA GLU A 88 16.35 14.01 -12.25
C GLU A 88 15.06 14.06 -11.43
N VAL A 89 14.89 13.10 -10.52
CA VAL A 89 13.73 13.04 -9.61
C VAL A 89 14.17 13.22 -8.16
N GLU A 90 13.39 13.98 -7.41
CA GLU A 90 13.52 14.17 -5.96
C GLU A 90 12.36 13.47 -5.27
N ILE A 91 12.69 12.48 -4.41
CA ILE A 91 11.69 11.66 -3.72
C ILE A 91 11.07 12.48 -2.59
N GLN A 92 9.75 12.50 -2.56
CA GLN A 92 8.95 13.12 -1.53
C GLN A 92 8.35 12.06 -0.60
N ASP A 93 7.75 12.48 0.50
CA ASP A 93 7.03 11.60 1.41
C ASP A 93 5.93 10.78 0.69
N LYS A 94 5.61 9.62 1.24
CA LYS A 94 4.49 8.75 0.79
C LYS A 94 4.63 8.19 -0.63
N ALA A 95 5.85 7.88 -1.06
CA ALA A 95 6.12 7.26 -2.36
C ALA A 95 5.70 8.10 -3.57
N THR A 96 5.88 9.39 -3.49
CA THR A 96 5.75 10.33 -4.61
C THR A 96 7.09 10.96 -4.94
N PHE A 97 7.19 11.64 -6.07
CA PHE A 97 8.39 12.37 -6.45
C PHE A 97 8.05 13.68 -7.17
N GLU A 98 9.00 14.58 -7.15
CA GLU A 98 9.00 15.80 -7.96
C GLU A 98 10.17 15.78 -8.95
N ILE A 99 10.07 16.54 -10.04
CA ILE A 99 11.16 16.71 -10.98
C ILE A 99 12.11 17.76 -10.38
N LYS A 100 13.35 17.36 -10.14
CA LYS A 100 14.38 18.23 -9.56
C LYS A 100 14.68 19.41 -10.49
N GLY A 101 14.78 20.60 -9.93
CA GLY A 101 15.04 21.83 -10.69
C GLY A 101 13.79 22.57 -11.18
N VAL A 102 12.59 22.01 -10.99
CA VAL A 102 11.34 22.74 -11.18
C VAL A 102 11.10 23.66 -9.99
N ASP A 103 10.76 24.91 -10.27
CA ASP A 103 10.50 25.92 -9.23
C ASP A 103 9.32 25.55 -8.34
N LYS A 104 9.55 25.49 -7.02
CA LYS A 104 8.51 25.08 -6.05
C LYS A 104 7.31 26.06 -6.02
N GLY A 105 7.53 27.33 -6.35
CA GLY A 105 6.44 28.29 -6.49
C GLY A 105 5.54 27.97 -7.69
N LEU A 106 6.11 27.50 -8.80
CA LEU A 106 5.34 27.03 -9.96
C LEU A 106 4.56 25.76 -9.63
N ILE A 107 5.17 24.78 -8.96
CA ILE A 107 4.48 23.56 -8.52
C ILE A 107 3.28 23.92 -7.63
N LYS A 108 3.47 24.83 -6.68
CA LYS A 108 2.40 25.29 -5.79
C LYS A 108 1.27 26.00 -6.57
N LYS A 109 1.62 26.87 -7.53
CA LYS A 109 0.64 27.53 -8.41
C LYS A 109 -0.15 26.53 -9.27
N ALA A 110 0.50 25.45 -9.72
CA ALA A 110 -0.12 24.37 -10.50
C ALA A 110 -0.82 23.30 -9.64
N SER A 111 -1.05 23.59 -8.36
CA SER A 111 -1.63 22.64 -7.40
C SER A 111 -2.83 23.25 -6.66
N LYS A 112 -3.64 24.06 -7.35
CA LYS A 112 -4.80 24.77 -6.77
C LYS A 112 -5.70 23.82 -5.98
N ARG A 113 -5.97 22.66 -6.55
CA ARG A 113 -6.78 21.61 -5.92
C ARG A 113 -6.20 21.15 -4.57
N ARG A 114 -4.90 20.90 -4.51
CA ARG A 114 -4.22 20.49 -3.28
C ARG A 114 -4.25 21.60 -2.24
N MET A 115 -4.07 22.83 -2.67
CA MET A 115 -4.13 24.00 -1.77
C MET A 115 -5.53 24.19 -1.18
N ALA A 116 -6.60 24.06 -1.98
CA ALA A 116 -7.97 24.15 -1.50
C ALA A 116 -8.30 23.08 -0.45
N ILE A 117 -7.83 21.84 -0.65
CA ILE A 117 -8.00 20.75 0.32
C ILE A 117 -7.28 21.05 1.63
N ILE A 118 -6.03 21.50 1.56
CA ILE A 118 -5.22 21.83 2.75
C ILE A 118 -5.86 22.99 3.53
N GLU A 119 -6.32 24.02 2.83
CA GLU A 119 -6.94 25.17 3.45
C GLU A 119 -8.24 24.79 4.17
N MET A 120 -9.07 23.96 3.54
CA MET A 120 -10.30 23.46 4.17
C MET A 120 -10.02 22.60 5.41
N GLN A 121 -9.03 21.70 5.35
CA GLN A 121 -8.61 20.91 6.50
C GLN A 121 -8.13 21.81 7.66
N LYS A 122 -7.36 22.87 7.34
CA LYS A 122 -6.87 23.83 8.31
C LYS A 122 -8.01 24.60 8.98
N GLN A 123 -8.98 25.09 8.20
CA GLN A 123 -10.17 25.78 8.72
C GLN A 123 -11.01 24.90 9.65
N GLN A 124 -11.06 23.60 9.37
CA GLN A 124 -11.79 22.62 10.18
C GLN A 124 -10.96 22.05 11.36
N GLY A 125 -9.70 22.44 11.52
CA GLY A 125 -8.82 21.88 12.54
C GLY A 125 -8.57 20.37 12.37
N THR A 126 -8.68 19.84 11.13
CA THR A 126 -8.60 18.41 10.83
C THR A 126 -7.35 18.06 10.01
N SER A 127 -6.94 16.81 10.05
CA SER A 127 -5.80 16.29 9.26
C SER A 127 -6.01 14.82 8.90
N GLY A 128 -5.23 14.31 7.95
CA GLY A 128 -5.24 12.90 7.56
C GLY A 128 -5.97 12.62 6.25
N ALA A 129 -5.89 11.36 5.80
CA ALA A 129 -6.38 10.96 4.48
C ALA A 129 -7.91 10.98 4.34
N ILE A 130 -8.63 10.61 5.41
CA ILE A 130 -10.08 10.55 5.41
C ILE A 130 -10.66 11.96 5.29
N THR A 131 -10.20 12.89 6.14
CA THR A 131 -10.66 14.29 6.11
C THR A 131 -10.26 14.99 4.81
N ALA A 132 -9.09 14.65 4.24
CA ALA A 132 -8.70 15.13 2.91
C ALA A 132 -9.64 14.63 1.79
N GLN A 133 -10.19 13.42 1.90
CA GLN A 133 -11.22 12.91 0.98
C GLN A 133 -12.52 13.72 1.06
N TYR A 134 -13.01 14.02 2.27
CA TYR A 134 -14.19 14.86 2.45
C TYR A 134 -13.95 16.28 1.94
N ALA A 135 -12.82 16.89 2.29
CA ALA A 135 -12.43 18.21 1.78
C ALA A 135 -12.35 18.23 0.24
N ALA A 136 -11.83 17.16 -0.36
CA ALA A 136 -11.77 17.02 -1.80
C ALA A 136 -13.16 16.91 -2.46
N LEU A 137 -14.15 16.35 -1.83
CA LEU A 137 -15.52 16.32 -2.32
C LEU A 137 -16.18 17.68 -2.16
N ALA A 138 -16.06 18.29 -0.98
CA ALA A 138 -16.72 19.55 -0.64
C ALA A 138 -16.20 20.76 -1.46
N THR A 139 -14.88 20.76 -1.78
CA THR A 139 -14.25 21.83 -2.60
C THR A 139 -14.26 21.54 -4.10
N ARG A 140 -15.04 20.56 -4.57
CA ARG A 140 -15.02 20.11 -5.96
C ARG A 140 -15.77 21.09 -6.87
N PRO A 141 -15.11 21.83 -7.78
CA PRO A 141 -15.80 22.71 -8.71
C PRO A 141 -16.59 21.92 -9.76
N GLU A 142 -17.53 22.58 -10.41
CA GLU A 142 -18.22 22.02 -11.57
C GLU A 142 -17.25 21.70 -12.71
N LYS A 143 -17.61 20.72 -13.54
CA LYS A 143 -16.82 20.37 -14.71
C LYS A 143 -17.08 21.39 -15.82
N GLU A 144 -16.03 22.05 -16.24
CA GLU A 144 -16.03 22.97 -17.36
C GLU A 144 -15.10 22.43 -18.46
N GLU A 145 -15.59 22.43 -19.70
CA GLU A 145 -14.79 21.97 -20.84
C GLU A 145 -14.18 23.17 -21.53
N LEU A 146 -12.85 23.22 -21.55
CA LEU A 146 -12.09 24.26 -22.22
C LEU A 146 -11.47 23.70 -23.50
N SER A 147 -11.52 24.51 -24.56
CA SER A 147 -10.75 24.24 -25.77
C SER A 147 -9.23 24.27 -25.51
N TYR A 148 -8.44 23.72 -26.42
CA TYR A 148 -6.98 23.76 -26.29
C TYR A 148 -6.44 25.20 -26.23
N GLN A 149 -7.01 26.12 -26.99
CA GLN A 149 -6.61 27.53 -27.02
C GLN A 149 -6.89 28.24 -25.69
N GLU A 150 -8.08 28.02 -25.12
CA GLU A 150 -8.46 28.58 -23.83
C GLU A 150 -7.57 28.06 -22.70
N LYS A 151 -7.23 26.76 -22.68
CA LYS A 151 -6.27 26.19 -21.72
C LYS A 151 -4.91 26.87 -21.83
N GLN A 152 -4.39 27.03 -23.04
CA GLN A 152 -3.10 27.69 -23.24
C GLN A 152 -3.12 29.16 -22.82
N ALA A 153 -4.19 29.89 -23.11
CA ALA A 153 -4.33 31.29 -22.71
C ALA A 153 -4.37 31.40 -21.18
N LEU A 154 -5.15 30.55 -20.52
CA LEU A 154 -5.25 30.48 -19.07
C LEU A 154 -3.87 30.19 -18.43
N TRP A 155 -3.16 29.16 -18.89
CA TRP A 155 -1.85 28.82 -18.31
C TRP A 155 -0.78 29.87 -18.58
N ARG A 156 -0.82 30.54 -19.74
CA ARG A 156 0.06 31.69 -20.01
C ARG A 156 -0.21 32.86 -19.07
N HIS A 157 -1.49 33.11 -18.76
CA HIS A 157 -1.88 34.12 -17.76
C HIS A 157 -1.41 33.72 -16.36
N ASP A 158 -1.70 32.50 -15.91
CA ASP A 158 -1.42 32.05 -14.54
C ASP A 158 0.06 31.95 -14.24
N PHE A 159 0.87 31.41 -15.16
CA PHE A 159 2.30 31.18 -14.93
C PHE A 159 3.21 32.29 -15.47
N GLY A 160 2.74 33.01 -16.44
CA GLY A 160 3.50 34.07 -17.10
C GLY A 160 4.50 33.54 -18.15
N LYS A 161 4.73 34.34 -19.19
CA LYS A 161 5.59 33.97 -20.34
C LYS A 161 7.02 33.59 -19.93
N LYS A 162 7.60 34.31 -18.96
CA LYS A 162 8.98 34.06 -18.48
C LYS A 162 9.14 32.66 -17.85
N ALA A 163 8.19 32.24 -17.02
CA ALA A 163 8.23 30.94 -16.36
C ALA A 163 8.03 29.80 -17.38
N ILE A 164 7.10 29.95 -18.31
CA ILE A 164 6.88 28.95 -19.38
C ILE A 164 8.13 28.79 -20.24
N ASN A 165 8.75 29.88 -20.67
CA ASN A 165 10.00 29.84 -21.46
C ASN A 165 11.12 29.12 -20.68
N LYS A 166 11.27 29.42 -19.38
CA LYS A 166 12.23 28.71 -18.51
C LYS A 166 11.97 27.21 -18.48
N MET A 167 10.71 26.78 -18.41
CA MET A 167 10.34 25.36 -18.42
C MET A 167 10.61 24.71 -19.78
N ILE A 168 10.40 25.40 -20.89
CA ILE A 168 10.74 24.91 -22.24
C ILE A 168 12.25 24.69 -22.37
N VAL A 169 13.07 25.64 -21.95
CA VAL A 169 14.54 25.51 -21.97
C VAL A 169 14.97 24.33 -21.10
N PHE A 170 14.43 24.21 -19.88
CA PHE A 170 14.69 23.10 -18.97
C PHE A 170 14.35 21.73 -19.60
N SER A 171 13.18 21.63 -20.23
CA SER A 171 12.76 20.40 -20.94
C SER A 171 13.71 20.04 -22.08
N ASN A 172 14.12 21.02 -22.89
CA ASN A 172 15.04 20.80 -24.02
C ASN A 172 16.45 20.37 -23.55
N GLN A 173 16.88 20.83 -22.36
CA GLN A 173 18.14 20.41 -21.76
C GLN A 173 18.07 18.96 -21.26
N ALA A 174 16.97 18.57 -20.64
CA ALA A 174 16.75 17.20 -20.17
C ALA A 174 16.82 16.17 -21.32
N LEU A 175 16.17 16.44 -22.43
CA LEU A 175 16.13 15.56 -23.61
C LEU A 175 17.51 15.27 -24.24
N LYS A 176 18.55 16.01 -23.89
CA LYS A 176 19.93 15.81 -24.36
C LYS A 176 20.75 14.84 -23.49
N GLN A 177 20.20 14.36 -22.39
CA GLN A 177 20.90 13.45 -21.48
C GLN A 177 21.05 12.03 -22.07
N PRO A 178 22.17 11.33 -21.84
CA PRO A 178 22.39 9.98 -22.37
C PRO A 178 21.50 8.94 -21.70
N THR A 179 21.23 7.86 -22.43
CA THR A 179 20.53 6.67 -21.90
C THR A 179 21.38 5.91 -20.87
N LEU A 180 20.72 5.15 -20.00
CA LEU A 180 21.38 4.36 -18.95
C LEU A 180 22.40 3.37 -19.49
N THR A 181 23.58 3.31 -18.86
CA THR A 181 24.64 2.35 -19.17
C THR A 181 24.35 0.98 -18.54
N GLN A 182 25.07 -0.07 -18.99
CA GLN A 182 24.97 -1.40 -18.38
C GLN A 182 25.39 -1.40 -16.90
N GLU A 183 26.34 -0.57 -16.53
CA GLU A 183 26.78 -0.43 -15.13
C GLU A 183 25.70 0.19 -14.25
N GLN A 184 24.97 1.17 -14.75
CA GLN A 184 23.81 1.75 -14.08
C GLN A 184 22.68 0.72 -13.91
N ILE A 185 22.50 -0.21 -14.86
CA ILE A 185 21.52 -1.30 -14.73
C ILE A 185 21.92 -2.27 -13.61
N LYS A 186 23.19 -2.68 -13.55
CA LYS A 186 23.70 -3.53 -12.45
C LYS A 186 23.54 -2.85 -11.09
N GLN A 187 23.79 -1.55 -11.02
CA GLN A 187 23.55 -0.79 -9.81
C GLN A 187 22.06 -0.79 -9.40
N GLN A 188 21.14 -0.76 -10.36
CA GLN A 188 19.71 -0.88 -10.08
C GLN A 188 19.33 -2.24 -9.48
N ASP A 189 19.97 -3.34 -9.92
CA ASP A 189 19.73 -4.67 -9.34
C ASP A 189 20.21 -4.74 -7.89
N LEU A 190 21.34 -4.11 -7.57
CA LEU A 190 21.82 -3.99 -6.21
C LEU A 190 20.88 -3.15 -5.32
N GLU A 191 20.37 -2.04 -5.85
CA GLU A 191 19.39 -1.21 -5.14
C GLU A 191 18.06 -1.96 -4.92
N ALA A 192 17.64 -2.80 -5.87
CA ALA A 192 16.48 -3.67 -5.72
C ALA A 192 16.65 -4.68 -4.58
N LEU A 193 17.82 -5.31 -4.52
CA LEU A 193 18.15 -6.25 -3.42
C LEU A 193 18.17 -5.56 -2.06
N LYS A 194 18.82 -4.39 -1.96
CA LYS A 194 18.81 -3.58 -0.72
C LYS A 194 17.40 -3.21 -0.29
N ALA A 195 16.55 -2.81 -1.24
CA ALA A 195 15.17 -2.44 -0.96
C ALA A 195 14.34 -3.62 -0.44
N VAL A 196 14.50 -4.80 -1.02
CA VAL A 196 13.82 -6.02 -0.55
C VAL A 196 14.31 -6.41 0.83
N ASN A 197 15.63 -6.34 1.10
CA ASN A 197 16.19 -6.59 2.43
C ASN A 197 15.62 -5.63 3.49
N SER A 198 15.54 -4.34 3.15
CA SER A 198 14.96 -3.33 4.05
C SER A 198 13.47 -3.58 4.31
N ALA A 199 12.70 -3.92 3.26
CA ALA A 199 11.28 -4.24 3.38
C ALA A 199 11.04 -5.46 4.26
N VAL A 200 11.77 -6.56 4.05
CA VAL A 200 11.68 -7.78 4.86
C VAL A 200 12.03 -7.48 6.31
N ARG A 201 13.11 -6.74 6.57
CA ARG A 201 13.49 -6.36 7.93
C ARG A 201 12.41 -5.54 8.62
N HIS A 202 11.88 -4.50 7.96
CA HIS A 202 10.84 -3.64 8.52
C HIS A 202 9.55 -4.42 8.84
N LEU A 203 9.10 -5.29 7.94
CA LEU A 203 7.94 -6.16 8.18
C LEU A 203 8.19 -7.12 9.33
N SER A 204 9.41 -7.68 9.43
CA SER A 204 9.80 -8.62 10.50
C SER A 204 9.86 -8.00 11.91
N GLU A 205 9.87 -6.68 12.01
CA GLU A 205 9.80 -5.97 13.31
C GLU A 205 8.42 -6.10 13.97
N ASN A 206 7.36 -6.23 13.16
CA ASN A 206 5.97 -6.20 13.65
C ASN A 206 5.19 -7.47 13.35
N GLU A 207 5.63 -8.27 12.38
CA GLU A 207 4.88 -9.44 11.90
C GLU A 207 5.80 -10.66 11.79
N ALA A 208 5.36 -11.81 12.32
CA ALA A 208 6.07 -13.08 12.16
C ALA A 208 5.86 -13.68 10.74
N VAL A 209 4.75 -13.30 10.10
CA VAL A 209 4.36 -13.77 8.77
C VAL A 209 3.78 -12.60 7.98
N PHE A 210 4.29 -12.33 6.79
CA PHE A 210 3.89 -11.20 5.96
C PHE A 210 3.58 -11.60 4.53
N LYS A 211 2.71 -10.86 3.86
CA LYS A 211 2.26 -11.17 2.50
C LYS A 211 3.28 -10.73 1.45
N ALA A 212 3.32 -11.46 0.33
CA ALA A 212 4.14 -11.07 -0.83
C ALA A 212 3.86 -9.64 -1.32
N ILE A 213 2.59 -9.22 -1.24
CA ILE A 213 2.17 -7.87 -1.64
C ILE A 213 2.79 -6.78 -0.77
N ASP A 214 2.94 -7.03 0.53
CA ASP A 214 3.49 -6.06 1.47
C ASP A 214 5.00 -5.92 1.28
N ILE A 215 5.73 -7.05 1.08
CA ILE A 215 7.15 -7.01 0.70
C ILE A 215 7.34 -6.18 -0.58
N ALA A 216 6.56 -6.48 -1.63
CA ALA A 216 6.69 -5.81 -2.91
C ALA A 216 6.39 -4.31 -2.78
N ARG A 217 5.34 -3.94 -2.05
CA ARG A 217 4.95 -2.54 -1.82
C ARG A 217 6.04 -1.77 -1.09
N GLU A 218 6.49 -2.28 0.06
CA GLU A 218 7.53 -1.62 0.87
C GLU A 218 8.84 -1.47 0.08
N ALA A 219 9.26 -2.52 -0.64
CA ALA A 219 10.48 -2.48 -1.45
C ALA A 219 10.36 -1.46 -2.61
N ILE A 220 9.22 -1.40 -3.31
CA ILE A 220 8.99 -0.45 -4.40
C ILE A 220 8.97 0.99 -3.88
N VAL A 221 8.29 1.22 -2.75
CA VAL A 221 8.23 2.53 -2.09
C VAL A 221 9.63 2.99 -1.66
N GLY A 222 10.38 2.12 -0.98
CA GLY A 222 11.74 2.43 -0.49
C GLY A 222 12.79 2.60 -1.58
N SER A 223 12.53 2.10 -2.79
CA SER A 223 13.46 2.19 -3.94
C SER A 223 12.94 3.06 -5.08
N LEU A 224 11.94 3.91 -4.83
CA LEU A 224 11.36 4.78 -5.83
C LEU A 224 12.44 5.58 -6.59
N GLY A 225 12.44 5.48 -7.92
CA GLY A 225 13.42 6.13 -8.77
C GLY A 225 14.84 5.53 -8.77
N LYS A 226 15.12 4.49 -7.98
CA LYS A 226 16.45 3.83 -7.92
C LYS A 226 16.52 2.54 -8.74
N CYS A 227 15.43 1.78 -8.78
CA CYS A 227 15.32 0.56 -9.57
C CYS A 227 13.92 0.38 -10.16
N LEU A 228 13.73 -0.66 -10.96
CA LEU A 228 12.47 -0.96 -11.62
C LEU A 228 11.67 -2.04 -10.88
N PRO A 229 10.34 -2.04 -10.96
CA PRO A 229 9.51 -3.04 -10.29
C PRO A 229 9.83 -4.50 -10.66
N HIS A 230 10.29 -4.77 -11.87
CA HIS A 230 10.66 -6.12 -12.27
C HIS A 230 11.94 -6.61 -11.56
N GLN A 231 12.88 -5.71 -11.28
CA GLN A 231 14.10 -6.02 -10.52
C GLN A 231 13.76 -6.33 -9.05
N ILE A 232 12.81 -5.61 -8.45
CA ILE A 232 12.26 -5.95 -7.12
C ILE A 232 11.66 -7.37 -7.14
N LYS A 233 10.86 -7.69 -8.15
CA LYS A 233 10.28 -9.04 -8.30
C LYS A 233 11.36 -10.11 -8.42
N GLN A 234 12.41 -9.86 -9.20
CA GLN A 234 13.56 -10.77 -9.33
C GLN A 234 14.29 -10.96 -8.00
N ALA A 235 14.53 -9.87 -7.25
CA ALA A 235 15.17 -9.93 -5.94
C ALA A 235 14.33 -10.72 -4.90
N ILE A 236 12.99 -10.56 -4.90
CA ILE A 236 12.10 -11.36 -4.05
C ILE A 236 12.17 -12.85 -4.44
N ASN A 237 12.11 -13.17 -5.73
CA ASN A 237 12.20 -14.56 -6.20
C ASN A 237 13.55 -15.20 -5.83
N ALA A 238 14.65 -14.48 -6.00
CA ALA A 238 15.95 -14.97 -5.59
C ALA A 238 16.02 -15.30 -4.09
N LYS A 239 15.41 -14.47 -3.22
CA LYS A 239 15.33 -14.77 -1.78
C LYS A 239 14.51 -16.03 -1.47
N ILE A 240 13.46 -16.29 -2.24
CA ILE A 240 12.67 -17.51 -2.10
C ILE A 240 13.50 -18.74 -2.54
N GLU A 241 14.20 -18.63 -3.66
CA GLU A 241 15.05 -19.69 -4.21
C GLU A 241 16.21 -20.03 -3.28
N HIS A 242 16.80 -19.03 -2.61
CA HIS A 242 17.87 -19.20 -1.63
C HIS A 242 17.38 -19.53 -0.20
N ALA A 243 16.08 -19.79 -0.02
CA ALA A 243 15.45 -20.08 1.27
C ALA A 243 15.66 -18.97 2.35
N GLU A 244 15.92 -17.74 1.93
CA GLU A 244 15.92 -16.57 2.82
C GLU A 244 14.49 -16.07 3.12
N LEU A 245 13.54 -16.38 2.22
CA LEU A 245 12.10 -16.24 2.42
C LEU A 245 11.46 -17.62 2.29
N LEU A 246 10.83 -18.05 3.36
CA LEU A 246 10.15 -19.36 3.44
C LEU A 246 8.66 -19.18 3.23
N HIS A 247 8.05 -20.12 2.51
CA HIS A 247 6.59 -20.13 2.35
C HIS A 247 5.88 -20.36 3.68
N ALA A 248 4.93 -19.50 3.98
CA ALA A 248 4.06 -19.56 5.12
C ALA A 248 2.60 -19.39 4.69
N LYS A 249 1.68 -19.57 5.61
CA LYS A 249 0.25 -19.33 5.43
C LYS A 249 -0.23 -18.36 6.49
N THR A 250 -1.05 -17.41 6.11
CA THR A 250 -1.78 -16.56 7.04
C THR A 250 -3.27 -16.73 6.83
N THR A 251 -4.05 -16.62 7.90
CA THR A 251 -5.51 -16.73 7.86
C THR A 251 -6.10 -15.34 8.04
N GLU A 252 -6.95 -14.93 7.10
CA GLU A 252 -7.74 -13.72 7.21
C GLU A 252 -9.21 -14.06 7.36
N ILE A 253 -9.87 -13.40 8.31
CA ILE A 253 -11.32 -13.51 8.44
C ILE A 253 -11.95 -12.55 7.42
N LYS A 254 -12.65 -13.10 6.43
CA LYS A 254 -13.47 -12.33 5.49
C LYS A 254 -14.95 -12.54 5.76
N ILE A 255 -15.71 -11.47 5.75
CA ILE A 255 -17.18 -11.55 5.81
C ILE A 255 -17.69 -11.87 4.40
N LEU A 256 -18.16 -13.09 4.21
CA LEU A 256 -18.79 -13.56 2.97
C LEU A 256 -20.23 -13.94 3.27
N ASN A 257 -21.19 -13.33 2.57
CA ASN A 257 -22.62 -13.53 2.78
C ASN A 257 -23.04 -13.31 4.26
N ASN A 258 -22.57 -12.21 4.87
CA ASN A 258 -22.80 -11.86 6.28
C ASN A 258 -22.31 -12.89 7.30
N LYS A 259 -21.43 -13.81 6.91
CA LYS A 259 -20.81 -14.81 7.80
C LYS A 259 -19.29 -14.67 7.74
N PRO A 260 -18.60 -14.68 8.88
CA PRO A 260 -17.14 -14.71 8.90
C PRO A 260 -16.66 -16.06 8.32
N ARG A 261 -15.65 -16.01 7.48
CA ARG A 261 -14.97 -17.19 6.91
C ARG A 261 -13.46 -16.97 6.97
N ASP A 262 -12.76 -18.00 7.33
CA ASP A 262 -11.32 -18.07 7.30
C ASP A 262 -10.84 -18.28 5.87
N VAL A 263 -10.03 -17.31 5.37
CA VAL A 263 -9.41 -17.41 4.05
C VAL A 263 -7.90 -17.50 4.24
N GLN A 264 -7.34 -18.63 3.83
CA GLN A 264 -5.89 -18.80 3.84
C GLN A 264 -5.25 -18.03 2.68
N LYS A 265 -4.21 -17.26 2.98
CA LYS A 265 -3.41 -16.53 2.01
C LYS A 265 -1.96 -16.98 2.03
N ARG A 266 -1.33 -16.94 0.86
CA ARG A 266 0.11 -17.13 0.74
C ARG A 266 0.84 -16.01 1.44
N ALA A 267 1.78 -16.36 2.27
CA ALA A 267 2.60 -15.45 3.01
C ALA A 267 4.04 -15.96 3.05
N TYR A 268 4.91 -15.19 3.63
CA TYR A 268 6.32 -15.53 3.82
C TYR A 268 6.74 -15.23 5.24
N THR A 269 7.77 -15.94 5.67
CA THR A 269 8.50 -15.70 6.92
C THR A 269 9.99 -15.85 6.64
N THR A 270 10.83 -15.57 7.62
CA THR A 270 12.28 -15.80 7.52
C THR A 270 12.71 -16.90 8.47
N PRO A 271 13.85 -17.60 8.18
CA PRO A 271 14.43 -18.56 9.12
C PRO A 271 14.64 -17.96 10.53
N GLU A 272 15.08 -16.71 10.60
CA GLU A 272 15.29 -15.99 11.87
C GLU A 272 14.00 -15.86 12.69
N LEU A 273 12.88 -15.53 12.03
CA LEU A 273 11.57 -15.42 12.72
C LEU A 273 11.11 -16.78 13.25
N ILE A 274 11.32 -17.85 12.49
CA ILE A 274 11.00 -19.21 12.95
C ILE A 274 11.81 -19.57 14.19
N GLU A 275 13.09 -19.24 14.22
CA GLU A 275 13.93 -19.50 15.40
C GLU A 275 13.51 -18.65 16.61
N LYS A 276 13.12 -17.40 16.39
CA LYS A 276 12.53 -16.56 17.46
C LYS A 276 11.23 -17.14 18.01
N GLU A 277 10.34 -17.65 17.15
CA GLU A 277 9.12 -18.31 17.59
C GLU A 277 9.41 -19.60 18.38
N LYS A 278 10.33 -20.44 17.91
CA LYS A 278 10.75 -21.65 18.61
C LYS A 278 11.33 -21.30 19.98
N LEU A 279 12.19 -20.27 20.07
CA LEU A 279 12.74 -19.80 21.32
C LEU A 279 11.65 -19.31 22.27
N SER A 280 10.69 -18.52 21.78
CA SER A 280 9.56 -18.04 22.57
C SER A 280 8.74 -19.20 23.14
N LEU A 281 8.42 -20.20 22.32
CA LEU A 281 7.71 -21.40 22.76
C LEU A 281 8.50 -22.22 23.79
N LYS A 282 9.82 -22.31 23.62
CA LYS A 282 10.72 -22.97 24.59
C LYS A 282 10.68 -22.25 25.93
N ILE A 283 10.87 -20.92 25.93
CA ILE A 283 10.83 -20.09 27.14
C ILE A 283 9.47 -20.23 27.86
N MET A 284 8.37 -20.20 27.11
CA MET A 284 7.03 -20.40 27.67
C MET A 284 6.86 -21.79 28.29
N ARG A 285 7.35 -22.85 27.65
CA ARG A 285 7.29 -24.23 28.18
C ARG A 285 8.16 -24.39 29.44
N GLU A 286 9.36 -23.85 29.45
CA GLU A 286 10.26 -23.88 30.59
C GLU A 286 9.76 -23.03 31.77
N GLY A 287 8.93 -22.01 31.48
CA GLY A 287 8.30 -21.16 32.48
C GLY A 287 7.05 -21.74 33.14
N ARG A 288 6.60 -22.97 32.77
CA ARG A 288 5.44 -23.59 33.41
C ARG A 288 5.73 -24.05 34.82
N ASN A 289 4.83 -23.74 35.74
CA ASN A 289 4.91 -24.10 37.16
C ASN A 289 6.24 -23.68 37.83
N GLN A 290 6.80 -22.54 37.41
CA GLN A 290 8.11 -22.05 37.89
C GLN A 290 8.00 -20.95 38.96
N ILE A 291 6.81 -20.44 39.23
CA ILE A 291 6.62 -19.36 40.21
C ILE A 291 5.54 -19.75 41.22
N GLU A 292 5.63 -19.17 42.41
CA GLU A 292 4.53 -19.22 43.36
C GLU A 292 3.42 -18.26 42.91
N PRO A 293 2.13 -18.67 43.01
CA PRO A 293 1.01 -17.82 42.66
C PRO A 293 0.93 -16.60 43.56
N ILE A 294 0.48 -15.47 43.04
CA ILE A 294 0.30 -14.24 43.83
C ILE A 294 -0.74 -14.42 44.92
N VAL A 295 -1.78 -15.23 44.68
CA VAL A 295 -2.84 -15.55 45.63
C VAL A 295 -3.13 -17.05 45.58
N ALA A 296 -3.48 -17.63 46.73
CA ALA A 296 -3.89 -19.04 46.82
C ALA A 296 -5.13 -19.34 45.96
N LYS A 297 -5.31 -20.60 45.62
CA LYS A 297 -6.27 -21.08 44.60
C LYS A 297 -7.75 -20.78 44.91
N ASP A 298 -8.11 -20.45 46.15
CA ASP A 298 -9.49 -20.20 46.58
C ASP A 298 -9.93 -18.74 46.43
N LEU A 299 -9.35 -17.98 45.51
CA LEU A 299 -9.71 -16.60 45.30
C LEU A 299 -11.07 -16.50 44.61
N SER A 300 -12.08 -16.03 45.32
CA SER A 300 -13.35 -15.55 44.76
C SER A 300 -13.30 -14.03 44.60
N LEU A 301 -13.13 -13.56 43.37
CA LEU A 301 -13.28 -12.14 43.02
C LEU A 301 -14.77 -11.83 42.82
N ASN A 302 -15.44 -11.44 43.88
CA ASN A 302 -16.85 -11.03 43.83
C ASN A 302 -16.92 -9.50 43.56
N ARG A 303 -16.56 -9.08 42.35
CA ARG A 303 -16.61 -7.67 41.90
C ARG A 303 -17.44 -7.55 40.62
N GLY A 304 -18.61 -8.18 40.59
CA GLY A 304 -19.50 -8.20 39.42
C GLY A 304 -19.94 -6.82 38.91
N ASP A 305 -19.79 -5.78 39.73
CA ASP A 305 -20.11 -4.40 39.35
C ASP A 305 -18.96 -3.67 38.63
N ILE A 306 -17.75 -4.22 38.68
CA ILE A 306 -16.54 -3.58 38.10
C ILE A 306 -16.00 -4.37 36.92
N PHE A 307 -16.06 -5.69 36.95
CA PHE A 307 -15.49 -6.57 35.94
C PHE A 307 -16.56 -7.42 35.25
N THR A 308 -16.43 -7.57 33.94
CA THR A 308 -17.19 -8.58 33.17
C THR A 308 -16.74 -9.99 33.60
N LYS A 309 -17.55 -11.01 33.33
CA LYS A 309 -17.20 -12.42 33.59
C LYS A 309 -15.85 -12.82 32.96
N GLY A 310 -15.54 -12.31 31.74
CA GLY A 310 -14.26 -12.56 31.05
C GLY A 310 -13.09 -11.91 31.76
N GLN A 311 -13.23 -10.66 32.18
CA GLN A 311 -12.22 -9.93 32.96
C GLN A 311 -11.96 -10.56 34.30
N THR A 312 -13.02 -10.98 35.00
CA THR A 312 -12.89 -11.71 36.30
C THR A 312 -12.11 -13.01 36.12
N LYS A 313 -12.44 -13.80 35.08
CA LYS A 313 -11.71 -15.04 34.77
C LYS A 313 -10.24 -14.76 34.47
N ALA A 314 -9.93 -13.76 33.64
CA ALA A 314 -8.56 -13.38 33.34
C ALA A 314 -7.79 -12.93 34.58
N ALA A 315 -8.40 -12.12 35.46
CA ALA A 315 -7.79 -11.68 36.71
C ALA A 315 -7.48 -12.85 37.65
N ILE A 316 -8.42 -13.80 37.80
CA ILE A 316 -8.19 -15.00 38.61
C ILE A 316 -7.03 -15.81 38.05
N GLU A 317 -7.02 -16.05 36.72
CA GLU A 317 -5.97 -16.79 36.05
C GLU A 317 -4.58 -16.16 36.26
N ILE A 318 -4.46 -14.82 36.15
CA ILE A 318 -3.22 -14.08 36.40
C ILE A 318 -2.75 -14.27 37.88
N LEU A 319 -3.67 -14.15 38.82
CA LEU A 319 -3.32 -14.15 40.24
C LEU A 319 -3.00 -15.55 40.78
N THR A 320 -3.58 -16.60 40.20
CA THR A 320 -3.46 -17.97 40.70
C THR A 320 -2.55 -18.87 39.85
N THR A 321 -2.02 -18.36 38.74
CA THR A 321 -1.10 -19.15 37.88
C THR A 321 0.23 -19.41 38.59
N LYS A 322 0.80 -20.56 38.34
CA LYS A 322 2.19 -20.92 38.64
C LYS A 322 3.11 -20.77 37.44
N ASP A 323 2.57 -20.42 36.30
CA ASP A 323 3.33 -20.22 35.10
C ASP A 323 3.97 -18.82 35.08
N ARG A 324 5.26 -18.76 34.74
CA ARG A 324 6.00 -17.51 34.64
C ARG A 324 5.48 -16.60 33.53
N PHE A 325 4.83 -17.17 32.50
CA PHE A 325 4.25 -16.45 31.37
C PHE A 325 2.80 -16.86 31.18
N ILE A 326 1.92 -15.90 31.11
CA ILE A 326 0.51 -16.10 30.80
C ILE A 326 0.13 -15.21 29.61
N ASN A 327 -0.59 -15.76 28.65
CA ASN A 327 -1.12 -15.02 27.50
C ASN A 327 -2.62 -14.78 27.67
N ILE A 328 -3.03 -13.53 27.66
CA ILE A 328 -4.43 -13.12 27.75
C ILE A 328 -4.81 -12.42 26.47
N GLN A 329 -5.84 -12.94 25.81
CA GLN A 329 -6.38 -12.35 24.60
C GLN A 329 -7.75 -11.72 24.89
N GLY A 330 -7.85 -10.41 24.59
CA GLY A 330 -9.11 -9.66 24.60
C GLY A 330 -9.40 -9.09 23.21
N PHE A 331 -10.69 -8.93 22.88
CA PHE A 331 -11.07 -8.18 21.69
C PHE A 331 -10.98 -6.68 21.95
N ALA A 332 -10.82 -5.88 20.88
CA ALA A 332 -10.79 -4.43 20.99
C ALA A 332 -12.07 -3.91 21.68
N GLY A 333 -11.90 -3.06 22.72
CA GLY A 333 -13.01 -2.52 23.51
C GLY A 333 -13.49 -3.39 24.66
N THR A 334 -12.78 -4.43 25.02
CA THR A 334 -13.15 -5.30 26.17
C THR A 334 -12.53 -4.85 27.51
N GLY A 335 -11.77 -3.77 27.50
CA GLY A 335 -11.11 -3.18 28.69
C GLY A 335 -9.71 -3.68 28.88
#